data_8985b711ee30ad5d16cf56e460ee2327
#
_entry.id   8985b711ee30ad5d16cf56e460ee2327
#
_cell.length_a   1.000
_cell.length_b   1.000
_cell.length_c   1.000
_cell.angle_alpha   90.00
_cell.angle_beta   90.00
_cell.angle_gamma   90.00
#
_symmetry.space_group_name_H-M   'P 1'
#
loop_
_entity.id
_entity.type
_entity.pdbx_description
1 polymer ?
#
loop_
_entity_poly.entity_id
_entity_poly.type
_entity_poly.pdbx_seq_one_letter_code
_entity_poly.pdbx_strand_id
1 'polypeptide(L)'
;MDRAPGLSVRLKLTLSYAGFLMVAGALLLGVVWLFLLRYVPEELVPSPMAIPDRSALVAAFVPKAALALVFLLIFGLLGGWVLAGSMLAPLTRITNATRLATNGSLSHRIQLEGHEDEFRELADAFDVMLARLEANDAEQRRFAANASHELRTPLAITQTLLDVARKDPDRDTGELVDRLHFVNTRAIELTEAMLLLSRANQRSFTRELVDLSLAAEEATETLLPLAEKHGVTIETSGDMAGTVGSHALLLQMTTNLVHNAIVHNLSEQGTVWVTTSLRPEAVVLTVENTGEKLTPQLVSTLTEPFQRGGERVRTDHAGVGLGLAIVKSITHAHGGILTLTTRPAGGLRITVELPATARHTDRSRLRHH
;
A
#
# COMPACT_ATOMS: atom_id res chain seq x y z
N MET A 1 12.84 -9.59 24.62
CA MET A 1 13.65 -10.83 24.58
C MET A 1 15.05 -10.42 24.15
N ASP A 2 15.94 -10.24 25.13
CA ASP A 2 17.37 -9.98 24.90
C ASP A 2 18.03 -11.27 24.41
N ARG A 3 18.36 -11.31 23.12
CA ARG A 3 19.17 -12.38 22.56
C ARG A 3 20.63 -12.11 22.93
N ALA A 4 21.30 -13.12 23.52
CA ALA A 4 22.74 -13.06 23.82
C ALA A 4 23.51 -12.63 22.55
N PRO A 5 24.49 -11.72 22.64
CA PRO A 5 25.26 -11.27 21.49
C PRO A 5 26.08 -12.42 20.92
N GLY A 6 25.64 -12.97 19.79
CA GLY A 6 26.40 -13.93 19.01
C GLY A 6 27.57 -13.28 18.26
N LEU A 7 28.55 -14.09 17.83
CA LEU A 7 29.64 -13.64 16.96
C LEU A 7 29.08 -12.90 15.74
N SER A 8 29.64 -11.72 15.43
CA SER A 8 29.19 -10.92 14.27
C SER A 8 29.34 -11.73 12.97
N VAL A 9 28.43 -11.53 12.01
CA VAL A 9 28.47 -12.20 10.71
C VAL A 9 29.79 -11.94 9.99
N ARG A 10 30.34 -10.73 10.12
CA ARG A 10 31.64 -10.35 9.60
C ARG A 10 32.77 -11.24 10.15
N LEU A 11 32.79 -11.47 11.47
CA LEU A 11 33.78 -12.31 12.10
C LEU A 11 33.63 -13.79 11.67
N LYS A 12 32.40 -14.30 11.56
CA LYS A 12 32.15 -15.66 11.10
C LYS A 12 32.66 -15.87 9.67
N LEU A 13 32.37 -14.94 8.76
CA LEU A 13 32.86 -14.99 7.38
C LEU A 13 34.38 -14.92 7.32
N THR A 14 35.00 -14.00 8.07
CA THR A 14 36.48 -13.89 8.13
C THR A 14 37.11 -15.19 8.58
N LEU A 15 36.60 -15.80 9.68
CA LEU A 15 37.12 -17.08 10.17
C LEU A 15 36.88 -18.23 9.18
N SER A 16 35.74 -18.24 8.48
CA SER A 16 35.45 -19.24 7.44
C SER A 16 36.42 -19.15 6.27
N TYR A 17 36.70 -17.94 5.75
CA TYR A 17 37.67 -17.75 4.68
C TYR A 17 39.10 -18.11 5.10
N ALA A 18 39.53 -17.67 6.30
CA ALA A 18 40.83 -18.05 6.83
C ALA A 18 40.96 -19.56 7.03
N GLY A 19 39.92 -20.20 7.59
CA GLY A 19 39.85 -21.65 7.77
C GLY A 19 39.92 -22.40 6.45
N PHE A 20 39.18 -21.96 5.42
CA PHE A 20 39.22 -22.56 4.09
C PHE A 20 40.61 -22.44 3.46
N LEU A 21 41.25 -21.27 3.53
CA LEU A 21 42.63 -21.09 3.02
C LEU A 21 43.65 -21.96 3.76
N MET A 22 43.48 -22.09 5.09
CA MET A 22 44.38 -22.97 5.87
C MET A 22 44.24 -24.44 5.48
N VAL A 23 43.00 -24.92 5.32
CA VAL A 23 42.76 -26.32 4.90
C VAL A 23 43.30 -26.57 3.50
N ALA A 24 43.01 -25.65 2.53
CA ALA A 24 43.52 -25.77 1.17
C ALA A 24 45.03 -25.72 1.14
N GLY A 25 45.67 -24.81 1.90
CA GLY A 25 47.14 -24.73 2.02
C GLY A 25 47.75 -25.97 2.65
N ALA A 26 47.16 -26.50 3.72
CA ALA A 26 47.61 -27.74 4.35
C ALA A 26 47.52 -28.94 3.40
N LEU A 27 46.42 -29.06 2.65
CA LEU A 27 46.23 -30.12 1.66
C LEU A 27 47.28 -30.01 0.52
N LEU A 28 47.50 -28.80 0.00
CA LEU A 28 48.49 -28.57 -1.01
C LEU A 28 49.92 -28.96 -0.55
N LEU A 29 50.31 -28.51 0.64
CA LEU A 29 51.58 -28.84 1.24
C LEU A 29 51.71 -30.36 1.53
N GLY A 30 50.60 -31.01 1.93
CA GLY A 30 50.52 -32.46 2.11
C GLY A 30 50.77 -33.24 0.81
N VAL A 31 50.17 -32.79 -0.30
CA VAL A 31 50.35 -33.35 -1.64
C VAL A 31 51.82 -33.19 -2.09
N VAL A 32 52.39 -31.99 -1.93
CA VAL A 32 53.79 -31.73 -2.24
C VAL A 32 54.73 -32.61 -1.40
N TRP A 33 54.42 -32.77 -0.12
CA TRP A 33 55.18 -33.63 0.79
C TRP A 33 55.14 -35.09 0.35
N LEU A 34 53.96 -35.64 0.06
CA LEU A 34 53.82 -37.00 -0.46
C LEU A 34 54.54 -37.22 -1.75
N PHE A 35 54.52 -36.26 -2.66
CA PHE A 35 55.27 -36.30 -3.94
C PHE A 35 56.78 -36.33 -3.67
N LEU A 36 57.29 -35.46 -2.79
CA LEU A 36 58.69 -35.40 -2.44
C LEU A 36 59.17 -36.71 -1.81
N LEU A 37 58.39 -37.32 -0.89
CA LEU A 37 58.68 -38.59 -0.28
C LEU A 37 58.75 -39.75 -1.25
N ARG A 38 57.99 -39.71 -2.34
CA ARG A 38 57.95 -40.76 -3.36
C ARG A 38 59.21 -40.72 -4.26
N TYR A 39 59.86 -39.57 -4.42
CA TYR A 39 61.01 -39.38 -5.32
C TYR A 39 62.36 -39.44 -4.59
N VAL A 40 62.43 -39.40 -3.27
CA VAL A 40 63.66 -39.47 -2.49
C VAL A 40 63.88 -40.91 -1.98
N PRO A 41 64.96 -41.56 -2.41
CA PRO A 41 65.28 -42.93 -1.94
C PRO A 41 65.49 -43.01 -0.43
N GLU A 42 65.10 -44.12 0.19
CA GLU A 42 65.23 -44.33 1.64
C GLU A 42 66.68 -44.71 2.03
N GLU A 43 67.49 -45.21 1.11
CA GLU A 43 68.85 -45.61 1.38
C GLU A 43 69.89 -44.66 0.79
N LEU A 44 70.94 -44.39 1.57
CA LEU A 44 72.12 -43.64 1.14
C LEU A 44 72.83 -44.45 0.03
N VAL A 45 72.65 -44.03 -1.26
CA VAL A 45 73.42 -44.51 -2.34
C VAL A 45 74.81 -43.78 -2.30
N PRO A 46 75.92 -44.44 -2.15
CA PRO A 46 77.20 -43.79 -2.13
C PRO A 46 77.49 -43.21 -3.56
N SER A 47 77.15 -41.93 -3.74
CA SER A 47 77.34 -41.15 -4.92
C SER A 47 78.18 -39.94 -4.57
N PRO A 48 79.18 -39.51 -5.50
CA PRO A 48 79.96 -38.32 -5.23
C PRO A 48 79.20 -37.00 -5.25
N MET A 49 77.90 -37.03 -5.58
CA MET A 49 76.95 -35.91 -5.39
C MET A 49 76.15 -36.19 -4.10
N ALA A 50 76.22 -35.27 -3.14
CA ALA A 50 75.44 -35.32 -1.90
C ALA A 50 73.93 -35.22 -2.23
N ILE A 51 73.27 -36.40 -2.32
CA ILE A 51 71.82 -36.47 -2.43
C ILE A 51 71.29 -36.17 -1.03
N PRO A 52 70.44 -35.19 -0.82
CA PRO A 52 69.91 -34.83 0.51
C PRO A 52 69.14 -36.02 1.11
N ASP A 53 69.57 -36.45 2.27
CA ASP A 53 68.93 -37.49 3.07
C ASP A 53 67.49 -37.04 3.48
N ARG A 54 66.59 -37.97 3.64
CA ARG A 54 65.18 -37.75 4.02
C ARG A 54 65.06 -36.87 5.26
N SER A 55 65.96 -36.97 6.22
CA SER A 55 66.03 -36.15 7.45
C SER A 55 66.35 -34.68 7.12
N ALA A 56 67.30 -34.44 6.19
CA ALA A 56 67.67 -33.10 5.76
C ALA A 56 66.50 -32.42 4.98
N LEU A 57 65.76 -33.24 4.21
CA LEU A 57 64.59 -32.76 3.47
C LEU A 57 63.46 -32.37 4.40
N VAL A 58 63.17 -33.15 5.44
CA VAL A 58 62.20 -32.82 6.52
C VAL A 58 62.60 -31.53 7.20
N ALA A 59 63.86 -31.43 7.63
CA ALA A 59 64.40 -30.25 8.32
C ALA A 59 64.33 -28.97 7.51
N ALA A 60 64.46 -29.08 6.17
CA ALA A 60 64.33 -27.93 5.26
C ALA A 60 62.86 -27.58 4.90
N PHE A 61 61.98 -28.57 4.78
CA PHE A 61 60.59 -28.40 4.36
C PHE A 61 59.68 -27.88 5.48
N VAL A 62 59.76 -28.50 6.68
CA VAL A 62 58.83 -28.18 7.81
C VAL A 62 58.84 -26.70 8.19
N PRO A 63 59.97 -26.00 8.38
CA PRO A 63 59.95 -24.59 8.74
C PRO A 63 59.40 -23.70 7.63
N LYS A 64 59.64 -24.02 6.32
CA LYS A 64 59.11 -23.30 5.22
C LYS A 64 57.61 -23.53 5.03
N ALA A 65 57.11 -24.75 5.27
CA ALA A 65 55.72 -25.10 5.28
C ALA A 65 54.99 -24.37 6.41
N ALA A 66 55.56 -24.34 7.61
CA ALA A 66 55.02 -23.61 8.75
C ALA A 66 54.95 -22.08 8.44
N LEU A 67 55.99 -21.51 7.86
CA LEU A 67 55.98 -20.07 7.44
C LEU A 67 54.90 -19.79 6.42
N ALA A 68 54.73 -20.66 5.41
CA ALA A 68 53.66 -20.54 4.42
C ALA A 68 52.27 -20.62 5.04
N LEU A 69 52.03 -21.49 5.98
CA LEU A 69 50.74 -21.59 6.72
C LEU A 69 50.48 -20.35 7.56
N VAL A 70 51.48 -19.83 8.28
CA VAL A 70 51.38 -18.56 9.01
C VAL A 70 51.05 -17.39 8.08
N PHE A 71 51.70 -17.32 6.96
CA PHE A 71 51.40 -16.29 5.93
C PHE A 71 49.96 -16.42 5.41
N LEU A 72 49.51 -17.64 5.07
CA LEU A 72 48.13 -17.90 4.64
C LEU A 72 47.10 -17.54 5.72
N LEU A 73 47.41 -17.81 7.01
CA LEU A 73 46.55 -17.43 8.10
C LEU A 73 46.36 -15.91 8.20
N ILE A 74 47.49 -15.17 8.20
CA ILE A 74 47.44 -13.69 8.28
C ILE A 74 46.76 -13.11 7.05
N PHE A 75 47.09 -13.59 5.87
CA PHE A 75 46.48 -13.15 4.60
C PHE A 75 44.95 -13.47 4.58
N GLY A 76 44.57 -14.68 5.02
CA GLY A 76 43.17 -15.10 5.11
C GLY A 76 42.37 -14.28 6.11
N LEU A 77 42.95 -13.94 7.28
CA LEU A 77 42.28 -13.09 8.26
C LEU A 77 42.13 -11.64 7.78
N LEU A 78 43.19 -11.04 7.24
CA LEU A 78 43.16 -9.67 6.75
C LEU A 78 42.27 -9.53 5.50
N GLY A 79 42.46 -10.39 4.50
CA GLY A 79 41.70 -10.40 3.25
C GLY A 79 40.22 -10.72 3.53
N GLY A 80 39.95 -11.72 4.37
CA GLY A 80 38.59 -12.10 4.79
C GLY A 80 37.88 -10.96 5.52
N TRP A 81 38.60 -10.22 6.38
CA TRP A 81 38.01 -9.07 7.10
C TRP A 81 37.61 -7.93 6.15
N VAL A 82 38.45 -7.60 5.18
CA VAL A 82 38.20 -6.57 4.17
C VAL A 82 37.04 -7.01 3.27
N LEU A 83 37.09 -8.23 2.75
CA LEU A 83 36.06 -8.78 1.86
C LEU A 83 34.69 -8.88 2.54
N ALA A 84 34.65 -9.44 3.77
CA ALA A 84 33.42 -9.50 4.54
C ALA A 84 32.85 -8.11 4.87
N GLY A 85 33.73 -7.13 5.09
CA GLY A 85 33.33 -5.74 5.31
C GLY A 85 32.66 -5.11 4.09
N SER A 86 33.24 -5.27 2.90
CA SER A 86 32.69 -4.74 1.65
C SER A 86 31.38 -5.41 1.25
N MET A 87 31.29 -6.73 1.37
CA MET A 87 30.07 -7.49 1.05
C MET A 87 28.89 -7.20 2.01
N LEU A 88 29.17 -6.86 3.28
CA LEU A 88 28.14 -6.58 4.27
C LEU A 88 27.77 -5.08 4.38
N ALA A 89 28.52 -4.18 3.71
CA ALA A 89 28.24 -2.75 3.75
C ALA A 89 26.83 -2.37 3.25
N PRO A 90 26.28 -2.96 2.17
CA PRO A 90 24.91 -2.71 1.71
C PRO A 90 23.87 -3.05 2.78
N LEU A 91 23.98 -4.21 3.45
CA LEU A 91 23.08 -4.63 4.51
C LEU A 91 23.07 -3.66 5.70
N THR A 92 24.23 -3.07 6.01
CA THR A 92 24.31 -2.08 7.07
C THR A 92 23.54 -0.80 6.70
N ARG A 93 23.61 -0.38 5.43
CA ARG A 93 22.85 0.79 4.92
C ARG A 93 21.34 0.52 5.00
N ILE A 94 20.86 -0.63 4.53
CA ILE A 94 19.45 -1.05 4.63
C ILE A 94 18.98 -1.07 6.10
N THR A 95 19.78 -1.66 6.99
CA THR A 95 19.44 -1.71 8.43
C THR A 95 19.35 -0.31 9.05
N ASN A 96 20.24 0.60 8.68
CA ASN A 96 20.20 1.98 9.18
C ASN A 96 18.98 2.74 8.65
N ALA A 97 18.61 2.59 7.37
CA ALA A 97 17.41 3.17 6.78
C ALA A 97 16.14 2.63 7.50
N THR A 98 16.08 1.32 7.77
CA THR A 98 14.99 0.72 8.55
C THR A 98 14.86 1.33 9.94
N ARG A 99 15.97 1.56 10.64
CA ARG A 99 15.97 2.21 11.97
C ARG A 99 15.49 3.66 11.90
N LEU A 100 15.88 4.41 10.88
CA LEU A 100 15.42 5.78 10.67
C LEU A 100 13.92 5.82 10.38
N ALA A 101 13.41 4.89 9.56
CA ALA A 101 11.99 4.73 9.29
C ALA A 101 11.19 4.39 10.55
N THR A 102 11.69 3.51 11.41
CA THR A 102 11.07 3.15 12.70
C THR A 102 10.99 4.36 13.64
N ASN A 103 11.93 5.29 13.55
CA ASN A 103 11.93 6.54 14.32
C ASN A 103 11.10 7.67 13.68
N GLY A 104 10.31 7.36 12.65
CA GLY A 104 9.38 8.28 11.99
C GLY A 104 9.96 9.07 10.82
N SER A 105 11.21 8.83 10.40
CA SER A 105 11.80 9.46 9.22
C SER A 105 11.59 8.56 7.99
N LEU A 106 10.44 8.74 7.31
CA LEU A 106 10.08 7.96 6.11
C LEU A 106 10.65 8.55 4.81
N SER A 107 11.17 9.78 4.84
CA SER A 107 11.70 10.46 3.65
C SER A 107 13.12 10.02 3.25
N HIS A 108 13.81 9.28 4.13
CA HIS A 108 15.16 8.79 3.82
C HIS A 108 15.09 7.60 2.86
N ARG A 109 15.91 7.63 1.78
CA ARG A 109 16.02 6.55 0.79
C ARG A 109 17.39 5.91 0.89
N ILE A 110 17.45 4.63 0.56
CA ILE A 110 18.70 3.84 0.63
C ILE A 110 19.59 4.19 -0.55
N GLN A 111 19.01 4.27 -1.77
CA GLN A 111 19.66 4.63 -3.04
C GLN A 111 21.06 4.03 -3.16
N LEU A 112 21.14 2.68 -3.22
CA LEU A 112 22.42 2.00 -3.39
C LEU A 112 23.00 2.30 -4.78
N GLU A 113 24.17 2.93 -4.79
CA GLU A 113 24.97 3.14 -6.02
C GLU A 113 25.79 1.88 -6.31
N GLY A 114 25.93 1.53 -7.58
CA GLY A 114 26.77 0.40 -8.01
C GLY A 114 26.14 -0.45 -9.10
N HIS A 115 26.61 -1.70 -9.24
CA HIS A 115 26.08 -2.66 -10.21
C HIS A 115 24.71 -3.18 -9.78
N GLU A 116 23.93 -3.65 -10.76
CA GLU A 116 22.66 -4.34 -10.49
C GLU A 116 22.97 -5.72 -9.90
N ASP A 117 22.81 -5.83 -8.58
CA ASP A 117 22.94 -7.06 -7.82
C ASP A 117 21.71 -7.24 -6.91
N GLU A 118 21.65 -8.37 -6.22
CA GLU A 118 20.52 -8.72 -5.35
C GLU A 118 20.33 -7.72 -4.19
N PHE A 119 21.40 -7.03 -3.77
CA PHE A 119 21.33 -6.01 -2.73
C PHE A 119 20.69 -4.73 -3.23
N ARG A 120 20.92 -4.38 -4.49
CA ARG A 120 20.30 -3.23 -5.13
C ARG A 120 18.80 -3.47 -5.34
N GLU A 121 18.43 -4.65 -5.87
CA GLU A 121 17.03 -5.05 -6.01
C GLU A 121 16.27 -4.96 -4.67
N LEU A 122 16.90 -5.46 -3.60
CA LEU A 122 16.34 -5.38 -2.25
C LEU A 122 16.21 -3.93 -1.75
N ALA A 123 17.21 -3.07 -2.01
CA ALA A 123 17.18 -1.67 -1.63
C ALA A 123 16.09 -0.89 -2.37
N ASP A 124 15.95 -1.13 -3.69
CA ASP A 124 14.92 -0.50 -4.52
C ASP A 124 13.50 -0.92 -4.08
N ALA A 125 13.30 -2.22 -3.79
CA ALA A 125 12.03 -2.71 -3.24
C ALA A 125 11.70 -2.04 -1.88
N PHE A 126 12.71 -1.83 -1.05
CA PHE A 126 12.58 -1.15 0.24
C PHE A 126 12.24 0.34 0.07
N ASP A 127 12.88 1.02 -0.87
CA ASP A 127 12.62 2.43 -1.19
C ASP A 127 11.21 2.63 -1.74
N VAL A 128 10.69 1.71 -2.56
CA VAL A 128 9.29 1.69 -3.01
C VAL A 128 8.33 1.51 -1.81
N MET A 129 8.64 0.62 -0.88
CA MET A 129 7.83 0.43 0.34
C MET A 129 7.83 1.70 1.21
N LEU A 130 8.98 2.33 1.42
CA LEU A 130 9.08 3.58 2.18
C LEU A 130 8.30 4.71 1.52
N ALA A 131 8.35 4.83 0.19
CA ALA A 131 7.57 5.82 -0.55
C ALA A 131 6.06 5.63 -0.37
N ARG A 132 5.58 4.39 -0.37
CA ARG A 132 4.17 4.07 -0.10
C ARG A 132 3.76 4.41 1.34
N LEU A 133 4.61 4.09 2.31
CA LEU A 133 4.35 4.43 3.72
C LEU A 133 4.31 5.94 3.95
N GLU A 134 5.25 6.68 3.34
CA GLU A 134 5.28 8.16 3.42
C GLU A 134 4.03 8.79 2.79
N ALA A 135 3.61 8.29 1.62
CA ALA A 135 2.39 8.76 0.96
C ALA A 135 1.14 8.50 1.82
N ASN A 136 1.04 7.31 2.41
CA ASN A 136 -0.06 6.95 3.30
C ASN A 136 -0.07 7.82 4.59
N ASP A 137 1.08 8.05 5.20
CA ASP A 137 1.18 8.91 6.40
C ASP A 137 0.80 10.36 6.08
N ALA A 138 1.27 10.89 4.94
CA ALA A 138 0.90 12.23 4.48
C ALA A 138 -0.61 12.34 4.18
N GLU A 139 -1.22 11.30 3.60
CA GLU A 139 -2.67 11.25 3.36
C GLU A 139 -3.45 11.22 4.69
N GLN A 140 -3.04 10.38 5.66
CA GLN A 140 -3.66 10.34 6.99
C GLN A 140 -3.56 11.67 7.73
N ARG A 141 -2.41 12.33 7.69
CA ARG A 141 -2.22 13.66 8.32
C ARG A 141 -3.12 14.72 7.69
N ARG A 142 -3.20 14.75 6.36
CA ARG A 142 -4.10 15.66 5.63
C ARG A 142 -5.56 15.38 5.98
N PHE A 143 -5.96 14.11 6.02
CA PHE A 143 -7.31 13.71 6.44
C PHE A 143 -7.63 14.18 7.85
N ALA A 144 -6.75 13.95 8.84
CA ALA A 144 -6.96 14.37 10.22
C ALA A 144 -7.04 15.90 10.38
N ALA A 145 -6.19 16.64 9.66
CA ALA A 145 -6.23 18.10 9.66
C ALA A 145 -7.54 18.63 9.07
N ASN A 146 -7.94 18.14 7.90
CA ASN A 146 -9.19 18.53 7.24
C ASN A 146 -10.42 18.14 8.08
N ALA A 147 -10.45 16.94 8.66
CA ALA A 147 -11.48 16.48 9.57
C ALA A 147 -11.65 17.43 10.78
N SER A 148 -10.53 17.84 11.37
CA SER A 148 -10.52 18.78 12.49
C SER A 148 -11.08 20.16 12.09
N HIS A 149 -10.77 20.63 10.90
CA HIS A 149 -11.29 21.89 10.38
C HIS A 149 -12.79 21.81 10.08
N GLU A 150 -13.25 20.75 9.40
CA GLU A 150 -14.65 20.56 9.04
C GLU A 150 -15.55 20.31 10.28
N LEU A 151 -15.03 19.72 11.36
CA LEU A 151 -15.76 19.58 12.63
C LEU A 151 -15.77 20.88 13.43
N ARG A 152 -14.72 21.68 13.39
CA ARG A 152 -14.67 22.95 14.13
C ARG A 152 -15.72 23.94 13.65
N THR A 153 -16.01 23.95 12.35
CA THR A 153 -16.99 24.89 11.75
C THR A 153 -18.40 24.73 12.32
N PRO A 154 -19.04 23.52 12.27
CA PRO A 154 -20.38 23.35 12.85
C PRO A 154 -20.40 23.61 14.36
N LEU A 155 -19.35 23.22 15.11
CA LEU A 155 -19.27 23.50 16.54
C LEU A 155 -19.20 24.99 16.84
N ALA A 156 -18.42 25.75 16.05
CA ALA A 156 -18.33 27.21 16.21
C ALA A 156 -19.67 27.90 15.85
N ILE A 157 -20.38 27.43 14.82
CA ILE A 157 -21.72 27.94 14.48
C ILE A 157 -22.69 27.64 15.61
N THR A 158 -22.73 26.41 16.13
CA THR A 158 -23.55 26.03 17.28
C THR A 158 -23.29 26.92 18.49
N GLN A 159 -22.03 27.13 18.83
CA GLN A 159 -21.62 28.01 19.91
C GLN A 159 -22.11 29.45 19.69
N THR A 160 -21.95 29.99 18.50
CA THR A 160 -22.39 31.34 18.14
C THR A 160 -23.92 31.48 18.27
N LEU A 161 -24.68 30.50 17.76
CA LEU A 161 -26.14 30.49 17.85
C LEU A 161 -26.61 30.47 19.31
N LEU A 162 -25.99 29.67 20.17
CA LEU A 162 -26.28 29.61 21.61
C LEU A 162 -25.90 30.91 22.34
N ASP A 163 -24.76 31.52 21.99
CA ASP A 163 -24.34 32.79 22.59
C ASP A 163 -25.26 33.97 22.20
N VAL A 164 -25.76 33.96 20.96
CA VAL A 164 -26.77 34.93 20.50
C VAL A 164 -28.10 34.72 21.25
N ALA A 165 -28.58 33.48 21.38
CA ALA A 165 -29.80 33.16 22.09
C ALA A 165 -29.74 33.60 23.57
N ARG A 166 -28.58 33.48 24.21
CA ARG A 166 -28.39 33.97 25.60
C ARG A 166 -28.46 35.48 25.74
N LYS A 167 -28.09 36.22 24.67
CA LYS A 167 -28.09 37.70 24.72
C LYS A 167 -29.41 38.32 24.30
N ASP A 168 -30.23 37.61 23.55
CA ASP A 168 -31.51 38.07 23.05
C ASP A 168 -32.61 37.00 23.37
N PRO A 169 -33.20 37.04 24.57
CA PRO A 169 -34.23 36.07 25.02
C PRO A 169 -35.56 36.18 24.25
N ASP A 170 -35.85 37.30 23.63
CA ASP A 170 -37.10 37.55 22.89
C ASP A 170 -37.06 37.11 21.44
N ARG A 171 -35.94 36.54 20.99
CA ARG A 171 -35.77 36.03 19.63
C ARG A 171 -36.66 34.79 19.39
N ASP A 172 -37.08 34.61 18.13
CA ASP A 172 -37.80 33.44 17.69
C ASP A 172 -37.00 32.13 17.98
N THR A 173 -37.49 31.41 18.98
CA THR A 173 -36.91 30.16 19.45
C THR A 173 -37.03 29.05 18.39
N GLY A 174 -38.07 29.11 17.53
CA GLY A 174 -38.29 28.13 16.44
C GLY A 174 -37.15 28.16 15.41
N GLU A 175 -36.87 29.36 14.87
CA GLU A 175 -35.78 29.52 13.90
C GLU A 175 -34.41 29.09 14.47
N LEU A 176 -34.18 29.39 15.74
CA LEU A 176 -32.93 28.97 16.41
C LEU A 176 -32.83 27.45 16.52
N VAL A 177 -33.90 26.79 16.93
CA VAL A 177 -33.94 25.31 17.06
C VAL A 177 -33.73 24.66 15.69
N ASP A 178 -34.40 25.16 14.66
CA ASP A 178 -34.23 24.64 13.26
C ASP A 178 -32.78 24.77 12.76
N ARG A 179 -32.17 25.92 13.01
CA ARG A 179 -30.74 26.14 12.63
C ARG A 179 -29.80 25.24 13.43
N LEU A 180 -30.03 25.08 14.73
CA LEU A 180 -29.23 24.17 15.58
C LEU A 180 -29.40 22.72 15.12
N HIS A 181 -30.63 22.31 14.82
CA HIS A 181 -30.90 20.96 14.29
C HIS A 181 -30.19 20.72 12.98
N PHE A 182 -30.26 21.65 12.04
CA PHE A 182 -29.55 21.57 10.75
C PHE A 182 -28.05 21.42 10.93
N VAL A 183 -27.42 22.26 11.75
CA VAL A 183 -25.97 22.24 11.99
C VAL A 183 -25.53 20.92 12.67
N ASN A 184 -26.36 20.45 13.64
CA ASN A 184 -26.07 19.20 14.35
C ASN A 184 -26.20 17.98 13.43
N THR A 185 -27.26 17.92 12.60
CA THR A 185 -27.44 16.84 11.62
C THR A 185 -26.24 16.76 10.69
N ARG A 186 -25.77 17.92 10.18
CA ARG A 186 -24.57 17.96 9.32
C ARG A 186 -23.30 17.50 10.03
N ALA A 187 -23.14 17.79 11.33
CA ALA A 187 -22.00 17.30 12.10
C ALA A 187 -22.07 15.78 12.32
N ILE A 188 -23.26 15.22 12.51
CA ILE A 188 -23.49 13.76 12.60
C ILE A 188 -23.14 13.10 11.27
N GLU A 189 -23.68 13.58 10.15
CA GLU A 189 -23.37 13.06 8.81
C GLU A 189 -21.86 13.05 8.52
N LEU A 190 -21.15 14.11 8.93
CA LEU A 190 -19.72 14.21 8.80
C LEU A 190 -18.99 13.12 9.61
N THR A 191 -19.38 12.92 10.88
CA THR A 191 -18.75 11.90 11.74
C THR A 191 -19.04 10.48 11.25
N GLU A 192 -20.25 10.19 10.79
CA GLU A 192 -20.62 8.90 10.20
C GLU A 192 -19.83 8.62 8.93
N ALA A 193 -19.69 9.61 8.04
CA ALA A 193 -18.88 9.50 6.84
C ALA A 193 -17.41 9.21 7.14
N MET A 194 -16.85 9.85 8.18
CA MET A 194 -15.46 9.58 8.64
C MET A 194 -15.30 8.16 9.20
N LEU A 195 -16.26 7.69 10.01
CA LEU A 195 -16.26 6.33 10.56
C LEU A 195 -16.37 5.29 9.45
N LEU A 196 -17.21 5.54 8.46
CA LEU A 196 -17.37 4.66 7.31
C LEU A 196 -16.08 4.56 6.48
N LEU A 197 -15.44 5.71 6.21
CA LEU A 197 -14.16 5.76 5.52
C LEU A 197 -13.07 4.98 6.27
N SER A 198 -13.01 5.13 7.59
CA SER A 198 -12.09 4.39 8.45
C SER A 198 -12.31 2.88 8.39
N ARG A 199 -13.58 2.43 8.47
CA ARG A 199 -13.95 1.00 8.40
C ARG A 199 -13.64 0.40 7.02
N ALA A 200 -13.94 1.10 5.95
CA ALA A 200 -13.64 0.67 4.59
C ALA A 200 -12.13 0.48 4.39
N ASN A 201 -11.31 1.39 4.92
CA ASN A 201 -9.84 1.29 4.82
C ASN A 201 -9.27 0.08 5.59
N GLN A 202 -9.90 -0.37 6.66
CA GLN A 202 -9.45 -1.53 7.46
C GLN A 202 -9.70 -2.88 6.79
N ARG A 203 -10.50 -2.96 5.71
CA ARG A 203 -10.90 -4.20 4.99
C ARG A 203 -11.46 -5.31 5.91
N SER A 204 -11.92 -4.95 7.10
CA SER A 204 -12.42 -5.87 8.12
C SER A 204 -13.95 -5.90 8.09
N PHE A 205 -14.52 -6.60 7.09
CA PHE A 205 -15.98 -6.79 6.98
C PHE A 205 -16.31 -8.20 6.51
N THR A 206 -17.51 -8.68 6.88
CA THR A 206 -18.05 -9.96 6.42
C THR A 206 -18.37 -9.87 4.94
N ARG A 207 -17.91 -10.86 4.17
CA ARG A 207 -18.18 -10.95 2.74
C ARG A 207 -19.30 -11.95 2.50
N GLU A 208 -20.29 -11.54 1.73
CA GLU A 208 -21.43 -12.33 1.29
C GLU A 208 -21.67 -12.16 -0.22
N LEU A 209 -22.54 -12.97 -0.78
CA LEU A 209 -22.96 -12.80 -2.16
C LEU A 209 -23.94 -11.63 -2.24
N VAL A 210 -23.61 -10.60 -2.99
CA VAL A 210 -24.43 -9.39 -3.17
C VAL A 210 -24.75 -9.20 -4.63
N ASP A 211 -26.02 -8.96 -4.94
CA ASP A 211 -26.44 -8.50 -6.25
C ASP A 211 -26.39 -6.98 -6.31
N LEU A 212 -25.48 -6.44 -7.12
CA LEU A 212 -25.29 -5.00 -7.24
C LEU A 212 -26.45 -4.29 -7.93
N SER A 213 -27.26 -5.02 -8.74
CA SER A 213 -28.47 -4.46 -9.34
C SER A 213 -29.54 -4.16 -8.29
N LEU A 214 -29.73 -5.05 -7.31
CA LEU A 214 -30.65 -4.81 -6.19
C LEU A 214 -30.19 -3.66 -5.30
N ALA A 215 -28.87 -3.56 -5.04
CA ALA A 215 -28.32 -2.42 -4.30
C ALA A 215 -28.51 -1.10 -5.05
N ALA A 216 -28.48 -1.11 -6.39
CA ALA A 216 -28.76 0.06 -7.21
C ALA A 216 -30.24 0.46 -7.17
N GLU A 217 -31.14 -0.49 -7.22
CA GLU A 217 -32.58 -0.26 -7.09
C GLU A 217 -32.92 0.30 -5.70
N GLU A 218 -32.44 -0.32 -4.62
CA GLU A 218 -32.66 0.13 -3.23
C GLU A 218 -32.14 1.55 -3.00
N ALA A 219 -30.93 1.87 -3.49
CA ALA A 219 -30.36 3.21 -3.40
C ALA A 219 -31.19 4.23 -4.17
N THR A 220 -31.69 3.86 -5.34
CA THR A 220 -32.53 4.72 -6.20
C THR A 220 -33.88 4.99 -5.54
N GLU A 221 -34.57 3.97 -5.04
CA GLU A 221 -35.84 4.10 -4.33
C GLU A 221 -35.72 5.00 -3.09
N THR A 222 -34.66 4.80 -2.29
CA THR A 222 -34.37 5.60 -1.10
C THR A 222 -34.19 7.09 -1.43
N LEU A 223 -33.62 7.41 -2.61
CA LEU A 223 -33.30 8.77 -3.01
C LEU A 223 -34.35 9.41 -3.94
N LEU A 224 -35.43 8.70 -4.30
CA LEU A 224 -36.53 9.25 -5.12
C LEU A 224 -37.09 10.58 -4.56
N PRO A 225 -37.40 10.74 -3.25
CA PRO A 225 -37.92 12.00 -2.72
C PRO A 225 -36.92 13.17 -2.88
N LEU A 226 -35.61 12.87 -2.80
CA LEU A 226 -34.57 13.88 -3.04
C LEU A 226 -34.53 14.28 -4.52
N ALA A 227 -34.61 13.32 -5.42
CA ALA A 227 -34.63 13.56 -6.87
C ALA A 227 -35.86 14.40 -7.27
N GLU A 228 -37.04 14.08 -6.77
CA GLU A 228 -38.27 14.85 -6.98
C GLU A 228 -38.11 16.30 -6.50
N LYS A 229 -37.56 16.50 -5.30
CA LYS A 229 -37.29 17.84 -4.75
C LYS A 229 -36.34 18.66 -5.63
N HIS A 230 -35.39 18.01 -6.31
CA HIS A 230 -34.43 18.66 -7.20
C HIS A 230 -34.89 18.69 -8.67
N GLY A 231 -36.09 18.16 -9.01
CA GLY A 231 -36.57 18.09 -10.39
C GLY A 231 -35.71 17.19 -11.29
N VAL A 232 -35.10 16.15 -10.72
CA VAL A 232 -34.20 15.22 -11.42
C VAL A 232 -34.91 13.90 -11.72
N THR A 233 -34.82 13.42 -12.95
CA THR A 233 -35.31 12.10 -13.36
C THR A 233 -34.22 11.06 -13.16
N ILE A 234 -34.56 9.90 -12.54
CA ILE A 234 -33.63 8.78 -12.39
C ILE A 234 -34.09 7.64 -13.32
N GLU A 235 -33.18 7.13 -14.11
CA GLU A 235 -33.38 5.99 -15.00
C GLU A 235 -32.45 4.85 -14.56
N THR A 236 -33.04 3.72 -14.11
CA THR A 236 -32.31 2.52 -13.69
C THR A 236 -32.44 1.44 -14.73
N SER A 237 -31.35 0.80 -15.12
CA SER A 237 -31.33 -0.27 -16.10
C SER A 237 -30.14 -1.21 -15.86
N GLY A 238 -30.22 -2.41 -16.39
CA GLY A 238 -29.07 -3.33 -16.41
C GLY A 238 -29.42 -4.78 -16.06
N ASP A 239 -28.37 -5.59 -15.96
CA ASP A 239 -28.45 -7.01 -15.70
C ASP A 239 -28.16 -7.31 -14.22
N MET A 240 -28.56 -8.51 -13.79
CA MET A 240 -28.18 -9.08 -12.49
C MET A 240 -26.64 -9.14 -12.37
N ALA A 241 -26.09 -8.49 -11.37
CA ALA A 241 -24.66 -8.23 -11.24
C ALA A 241 -24.12 -8.74 -9.88
N GLY A 242 -23.87 -10.06 -9.80
CA GLY A 242 -23.42 -10.72 -8.56
C GLY A 242 -21.93 -10.51 -8.27
N THR A 243 -21.61 -10.02 -7.08
CA THR A 243 -20.25 -9.88 -6.55
C THR A 243 -20.16 -10.43 -5.12
N VAL A 244 -18.93 -10.54 -4.57
CA VAL A 244 -18.70 -10.94 -3.17
C VAL A 244 -18.21 -9.73 -2.37
N GLY A 245 -19.01 -9.31 -1.40
CA GLY A 245 -18.69 -8.13 -0.61
C GLY A 245 -19.59 -7.94 0.60
N SER A 246 -19.52 -6.77 1.21
CA SER A 246 -20.46 -6.35 2.26
C SER A 246 -21.66 -5.64 1.64
N HIS A 247 -22.87 -6.18 1.81
CA HIS A 247 -24.10 -5.56 1.31
C HIS A 247 -24.22 -4.11 1.80
N ALA A 248 -24.02 -3.88 3.09
CA ALA A 248 -24.13 -2.55 3.67
C ALA A 248 -23.16 -1.53 3.06
N LEU A 249 -21.89 -1.95 2.79
CA LEU A 249 -20.89 -1.06 2.17
C LEU A 249 -21.20 -0.82 0.69
N LEU A 250 -21.62 -1.84 -0.04
CA LEU A 250 -21.96 -1.71 -1.46
C LEU A 250 -23.22 -0.87 -1.66
N LEU A 251 -24.24 -1.03 -0.81
CA LEU A 251 -25.42 -0.16 -0.79
C LEU A 251 -25.03 1.29 -0.50
N GLN A 252 -24.19 1.53 0.53
CA GLN A 252 -23.70 2.87 0.87
C GLN A 252 -22.90 3.50 -0.28
N MET A 253 -22.06 2.71 -0.96
CA MET A 253 -21.33 3.16 -2.16
C MET A 253 -22.28 3.63 -3.24
N THR A 254 -23.30 2.82 -3.54
CA THR A 254 -24.31 3.13 -4.56
C THR A 254 -25.15 4.36 -4.19
N THR A 255 -25.58 4.42 -2.92
CA THR A 255 -26.31 5.58 -2.38
C THR A 255 -25.49 6.87 -2.52
N ASN A 256 -24.19 6.83 -2.19
CA ASN A 256 -23.30 8.01 -2.36
C ASN A 256 -23.16 8.43 -3.82
N LEU A 257 -23.08 7.48 -4.75
CA LEU A 257 -23.00 7.76 -6.18
C LEU A 257 -24.28 8.43 -6.69
N VAL A 258 -25.44 7.84 -6.38
CA VAL A 258 -26.74 8.36 -6.81
C VAL A 258 -27.04 9.72 -6.17
N HIS A 259 -26.77 9.87 -4.87
CA HIS A 259 -26.91 11.13 -4.15
C HIS A 259 -26.08 12.25 -4.80
N ASN A 260 -24.80 12.00 -5.11
CA ASN A 260 -23.95 12.95 -5.80
C ASN A 260 -24.49 13.32 -7.19
N ALA A 261 -25.00 12.34 -7.93
CA ALA A 261 -25.54 12.53 -9.24
C ALA A 261 -26.82 13.40 -9.23
N ILE A 262 -27.61 13.35 -8.16
CA ILE A 262 -28.80 14.20 -7.95
C ILE A 262 -28.38 15.62 -7.55
N VAL A 263 -27.56 15.76 -6.49
CA VAL A 263 -27.22 17.07 -5.91
C VAL A 263 -26.36 17.93 -6.88
N HIS A 264 -25.52 17.29 -7.67
CA HIS A 264 -24.67 17.98 -8.66
C HIS A 264 -25.22 17.92 -10.08
N ASN A 265 -26.55 17.82 -10.22
CA ASN A 265 -27.24 17.84 -11.50
C ASN A 265 -27.55 19.26 -11.97
N LEU A 266 -28.13 19.36 -13.17
CA LEU A 266 -28.77 20.60 -13.63
C LEU A 266 -30.02 20.88 -12.79
N SER A 267 -30.29 22.14 -12.53
CA SER A 267 -31.47 22.57 -11.77
C SER A 267 -32.80 22.39 -12.54
N GLU A 268 -32.75 22.21 -13.83
CA GLU A 268 -33.92 21.95 -14.69
C GLU A 268 -33.62 20.80 -15.64
N GLN A 269 -34.55 19.84 -15.78
CA GLN A 269 -34.48 18.69 -16.67
C GLN A 269 -33.20 17.82 -16.44
N GLY A 270 -32.75 17.74 -15.18
CA GLY A 270 -31.65 16.90 -14.81
C GLY A 270 -32.00 15.43 -14.96
N THR A 271 -31.05 14.62 -15.42
CA THR A 271 -31.21 13.16 -15.51
C THR A 271 -30.03 12.44 -14.88
N VAL A 272 -30.32 11.37 -14.17
CA VAL A 272 -29.35 10.42 -13.60
C VAL A 272 -29.60 9.07 -14.25
N TRP A 273 -28.56 8.44 -14.79
CA TRP A 273 -28.60 7.06 -15.29
C TRP A 273 -27.81 6.18 -14.37
N VAL A 274 -28.46 5.11 -13.88
CA VAL A 274 -27.84 4.07 -13.04
C VAL A 274 -27.89 2.76 -13.83
N THR A 275 -26.74 2.25 -14.22
CA THR A 275 -26.68 1.06 -15.07
C THR A 275 -25.77 0.00 -14.45
N THR A 276 -26.27 -1.24 -14.35
CA THR A 276 -25.47 -2.40 -13.97
C THR A 276 -25.22 -3.29 -15.17
N SER A 277 -24.03 -3.86 -15.26
CA SER A 277 -23.69 -4.81 -16.32
C SER A 277 -22.70 -5.87 -15.83
N LEU A 278 -22.80 -7.06 -16.43
CA LEU A 278 -21.93 -8.17 -16.14
C LEU A 278 -20.91 -8.31 -17.27
N ARG A 279 -19.62 -8.31 -16.92
CA ARG A 279 -18.48 -8.66 -17.80
C ARG A 279 -17.91 -10.02 -17.41
N PRO A 280 -17.07 -10.66 -18.22
CA PRO A 280 -16.54 -12.00 -17.91
C PRO A 280 -15.88 -12.15 -16.54
N GLU A 281 -15.15 -11.13 -16.09
CA GLU A 281 -14.41 -11.14 -14.82
C GLU A 281 -14.84 -10.04 -13.85
N ALA A 282 -15.78 -9.17 -14.23
CA ALA A 282 -16.19 -8.02 -13.41
C ALA A 282 -17.69 -7.75 -13.51
N VAL A 283 -18.25 -7.28 -12.41
CA VAL A 283 -19.54 -6.58 -12.42
C VAL A 283 -19.28 -5.09 -12.46
N VAL A 284 -20.07 -4.36 -13.20
CA VAL A 284 -19.87 -2.94 -13.44
C VAL A 284 -21.12 -2.18 -13.05
N LEU A 285 -20.96 -1.21 -12.16
CA LEU A 285 -21.96 -0.17 -11.86
C LEU A 285 -21.51 1.12 -12.52
N THR A 286 -22.36 1.72 -13.33
CA THR A 286 -22.15 3.04 -13.94
C THR A 286 -23.23 3.97 -13.47
N VAL A 287 -22.83 5.11 -12.91
CA VAL A 287 -23.73 6.21 -12.56
C VAL A 287 -23.31 7.44 -13.37
N GLU A 288 -24.25 7.96 -14.15
CA GLU A 288 -24.05 9.15 -14.97
C GLU A 288 -25.07 10.23 -14.58
N ASN A 289 -24.67 11.47 -14.66
CA ASN A 289 -25.58 12.59 -14.50
C ASN A 289 -25.38 13.66 -15.56
N THR A 290 -26.44 14.38 -15.88
CA THR A 290 -26.33 15.69 -16.54
C THR A 290 -25.74 16.70 -15.55
N GLY A 291 -25.07 17.74 -16.05
CA GLY A 291 -24.44 18.72 -15.17
C GLY A 291 -23.56 19.71 -15.90
N GLU A 292 -22.87 20.54 -15.18
CA GLU A 292 -21.88 21.48 -15.75
C GLU A 292 -20.70 20.74 -16.37
N LYS A 293 -20.01 21.40 -17.31
CA LYS A 293 -18.78 20.85 -17.89
C LYS A 293 -17.64 20.94 -16.89
N LEU A 294 -17.08 19.79 -16.54
CA LEU A 294 -15.95 19.67 -15.63
C LEU A 294 -14.64 19.57 -16.41
N THR A 295 -13.57 20.12 -15.84
CA THR A 295 -12.22 19.95 -16.40
C THR A 295 -11.60 18.62 -15.97
N PRO A 296 -10.77 17.97 -16.82
CA PRO A 296 -10.09 16.73 -16.43
C PRO A 296 -9.26 16.85 -15.13
N GLN A 297 -8.65 18.02 -14.92
CA GLN A 297 -7.88 18.31 -13.70
C GLN A 297 -8.76 18.29 -12.45
N LEU A 298 -9.97 18.87 -12.53
CA LEU A 298 -10.91 18.82 -11.42
C LEU A 298 -11.38 17.39 -11.15
N VAL A 299 -11.71 16.64 -12.20
CA VAL A 299 -12.18 15.26 -12.06
C VAL A 299 -11.15 14.36 -11.38
N SER A 300 -9.85 14.56 -11.63
CA SER A 300 -8.78 13.78 -10.98
C SER A 300 -8.69 13.98 -9.47
N THR A 301 -9.18 15.11 -8.94
CA THR A 301 -9.15 15.43 -7.50
C THR A 301 -10.46 15.15 -6.78
N LEU A 302 -11.58 14.90 -7.49
CA LEU A 302 -12.90 14.69 -6.87
C LEU A 302 -12.99 13.52 -5.89
N THR A 303 -12.08 12.57 -5.98
CA THR A 303 -12.01 11.42 -5.05
C THR A 303 -11.14 11.69 -3.81
N GLU A 304 -10.52 12.85 -3.71
CA GLU A 304 -9.79 13.25 -2.51
C GLU A 304 -10.79 13.68 -1.42
N PRO A 305 -10.59 13.27 -0.15
CA PRO A 305 -11.46 13.68 0.94
C PRO A 305 -11.54 15.21 1.06
N PHE A 306 -12.76 15.73 1.30
CA PHE A 306 -13.07 17.16 1.46
C PHE A 306 -12.90 18.02 0.21
N GLN A 307 -12.69 17.43 -0.96
CA GLN A 307 -12.65 18.16 -2.23
C GLN A 307 -14.07 18.53 -2.69
N ARG A 308 -14.22 19.76 -3.16
CA ARG A 308 -15.47 20.30 -3.71
C ARG A 308 -15.24 20.85 -5.13
N GLY A 309 -16.16 20.58 -6.01
CA GLY A 309 -16.10 21.01 -7.41
C GLY A 309 -16.47 22.48 -7.63
N GLY A 310 -15.57 23.42 -7.30
CA GLY A 310 -15.71 24.84 -7.72
C GLY A 310 -16.42 25.78 -6.73
N GLU A 311 -16.22 27.11 -6.92
CA GLU A 311 -16.70 28.18 -6.02
C GLU A 311 -18.24 28.37 -5.99
N ARG A 312 -18.98 27.87 -6.97
CA ARG A 312 -20.44 28.08 -7.07
C ARG A 312 -21.31 27.15 -6.24
N VAL A 313 -20.76 26.08 -5.67
CA VAL A 313 -21.52 25.11 -4.84
C VAL A 313 -21.45 25.50 -3.36
N ARG A 314 -21.67 26.77 -3.05
CA ARG A 314 -21.89 27.27 -1.66
C ARG A 314 -23.36 27.24 -1.24
N THR A 315 -24.20 26.44 -1.89
CA THR A 315 -25.58 26.23 -1.41
C THR A 315 -25.55 25.37 -0.16
N ASP A 316 -26.42 25.69 0.78
CA ASP A 316 -26.58 25.05 2.12
C ASP A 316 -26.78 23.53 2.09
N HIS A 317 -26.97 22.94 0.92
CA HIS A 317 -27.21 21.52 0.67
C HIS A 317 -26.02 20.77 0.07
N ALA A 318 -24.87 21.41 -0.17
CA ALA A 318 -23.68 20.74 -0.68
C ALA A 318 -23.04 19.87 0.41
N GLY A 319 -22.96 18.58 0.17
CA GLY A 319 -22.37 17.59 1.09
C GLY A 319 -20.95 17.91 1.53
N VAL A 320 -20.43 17.19 2.50
CA VAL A 320 -19.13 17.44 3.15
C VAL A 320 -17.90 17.21 2.25
N GLY A 321 -18.11 16.71 1.01
CA GLY A 321 -16.99 16.36 0.10
C GLY A 321 -16.32 15.02 0.46
N LEU A 322 -17.02 14.15 1.17
CA LEU A 322 -16.56 12.80 1.52
C LEU A 322 -17.17 11.70 0.66
N GLY A 323 -18.29 11.96 -0.03
CA GLY A 323 -19.05 10.92 -0.73
C GLY A 323 -18.21 10.12 -1.74
N LEU A 324 -17.47 10.78 -2.64
CA LEU A 324 -16.62 10.10 -3.63
C LEU A 324 -15.37 9.47 -3.01
N ALA A 325 -14.83 10.02 -1.93
CA ALA A 325 -13.74 9.40 -1.18
C ALA A 325 -14.20 8.09 -0.53
N ILE A 326 -15.43 8.04 0.00
CA ILE A 326 -16.06 6.83 0.53
C ILE A 326 -16.25 5.80 -0.59
N VAL A 327 -16.77 6.21 -1.75
CA VAL A 327 -16.92 5.34 -2.93
C VAL A 327 -15.58 4.71 -3.31
N LYS A 328 -14.52 5.51 -3.43
CA LYS A 328 -13.16 5.05 -3.73
C LYS A 328 -12.66 4.03 -2.71
N SER A 329 -12.83 4.32 -1.42
CA SER A 329 -12.39 3.45 -0.34
C SER A 329 -13.14 2.11 -0.34
N ILE A 330 -14.47 2.12 -0.50
CA ILE A 330 -15.29 0.90 -0.58
C ILE A 330 -14.92 0.08 -1.82
N THR A 331 -14.80 0.72 -2.99
CA THR A 331 -14.38 0.06 -4.23
C THR A 331 -13.04 -0.66 -4.05
N HIS A 332 -12.05 0.04 -3.50
CA HIS A 332 -10.72 -0.51 -3.24
C HIS A 332 -10.73 -1.64 -2.20
N ALA A 333 -11.55 -1.52 -1.15
CA ALA A 333 -11.70 -2.57 -0.12
C ALA A 333 -12.28 -3.88 -0.69
N HIS A 334 -13.09 -3.78 -1.76
CA HIS A 334 -13.65 -4.91 -2.51
C HIS A 334 -12.76 -5.38 -3.66
N GLY A 335 -11.55 -4.82 -3.82
CA GLY A 335 -10.62 -5.20 -4.90
C GLY A 335 -11.03 -4.69 -6.26
N GLY A 336 -11.89 -3.66 -6.32
CA GLY A 336 -12.41 -3.07 -7.54
C GLY A 336 -11.61 -1.87 -8.04
N ILE A 337 -12.06 -1.32 -9.17
CA ILE A 337 -11.50 -0.15 -9.84
C ILE A 337 -12.59 0.92 -9.97
N LEU A 338 -12.25 2.16 -9.60
CA LEU A 338 -13.11 3.33 -9.74
C LEU A 338 -12.56 4.22 -10.86
N THR A 339 -13.41 4.55 -11.84
CA THR A 339 -13.05 5.43 -12.96
C THR A 339 -14.06 6.58 -13.04
N LEU A 340 -13.54 7.81 -13.13
CA LEU A 340 -14.34 9.02 -13.32
C LEU A 340 -14.01 9.62 -14.68
N THR A 341 -15.03 9.96 -15.47
CA THR A 341 -14.86 10.59 -16.78
C THR A 341 -15.88 11.70 -16.97
N THR A 342 -15.49 12.78 -17.66
CA THR A 342 -16.41 13.85 -18.04
C THR A 342 -17.31 13.38 -19.17
N ARG A 343 -18.57 13.83 -19.16
CA ARG A 343 -19.49 13.63 -20.31
C ARG A 343 -19.32 14.77 -21.31
N PRO A 344 -19.34 14.49 -22.63
CA PRO A 344 -19.20 15.54 -23.66
C PRO A 344 -20.27 16.63 -23.57
N ALA A 345 -21.50 16.23 -23.18
CA ALA A 345 -22.64 17.15 -23.03
C ALA A 345 -22.64 17.89 -21.69
N GLY A 346 -21.67 17.64 -20.81
CA GLY A 346 -21.62 18.10 -19.42
C GLY A 346 -22.07 17.02 -18.43
N GLY A 347 -21.66 17.18 -17.18
CA GLY A 347 -21.85 16.19 -16.12
C GLY A 347 -20.72 15.17 -16.02
N LEU A 348 -20.93 14.16 -15.23
CA LEU A 348 -19.94 13.15 -14.85
C LEU A 348 -20.45 11.74 -15.14
N ARG A 349 -19.54 10.86 -15.54
CA ARG A 349 -19.75 9.42 -15.58
C ARG A 349 -18.79 8.79 -14.60
N ILE A 350 -19.33 8.01 -13.66
CA ILE A 350 -18.58 7.28 -12.65
C ILE A 350 -18.83 5.79 -12.87
N THR A 351 -17.75 5.04 -13.05
CA THR A 351 -17.79 3.58 -13.27
C THR A 351 -17.04 2.89 -12.14
N VAL A 352 -17.73 1.94 -11.49
CA VAL A 352 -17.19 1.04 -10.48
C VAL A 352 -17.14 -0.35 -11.08
N GLU A 353 -15.96 -0.95 -11.15
CA GLU A 353 -15.75 -2.33 -11.56
C GLU A 353 -15.36 -3.16 -10.34
N LEU A 354 -16.14 -4.20 -10.01
CA LEU A 354 -15.86 -5.13 -8.91
C LEU A 354 -15.65 -6.54 -9.47
N PRO A 355 -14.86 -7.41 -8.80
CA PRO A 355 -14.70 -8.80 -9.21
C PRO A 355 -16.06 -9.51 -9.30
N ALA A 356 -16.34 -10.16 -10.44
CA ALA A 356 -17.54 -10.96 -10.59
C ALA A 356 -17.45 -12.25 -9.77
N THR A 357 -18.58 -12.72 -9.27
CA THR A 357 -18.66 -14.07 -8.72
C THR A 357 -18.48 -15.08 -9.84
N ALA A 358 -17.53 -16.00 -9.71
CA ALA A 358 -17.41 -17.10 -10.66
C ALA A 358 -18.77 -17.80 -10.77
N ARG A 359 -19.42 -17.72 -11.95
CA ARG A 359 -20.63 -18.52 -12.19
C ARG A 359 -20.27 -19.98 -12.00
N HIS A 360 -20.92 -20.64 -11.07
CA HIS A 360 -20.95 -22.10 -11.01
C HIS A 360 -21.67 -22.59 -12.30
N THR A 361 -20.91 -22.70 -13.40
CA THR A 361 -21.34 -23.31 -14.65
C THR A 361 -21.36 -24.83 -14.46
N ASP A 362 -22.10 -25.33 -13.47
CA ASP A 362 -22.29 -26.76 -13.28
C ASP A 362 -23.79 -27.14 -13.19
N ARG A 363 -24.58 -26.69 -14.18
CA ARG A 363 -25.96 -27.18 -14.39
C ARG A 363 -26.16 -27.93 -15.71
N SER A 364 -25.11 -28.19 -16.50
CA SER A 364 -25.26 -28.87 -17.80
C SER A 364 -24.69 -30.29 -17.87
N ARG A 365 -24.21 -30.91 -16.77
CA ARG A 365 -23.69 -32.30 -16.77
C ARG A 365 -24.58 -33.35 -16.10
N LEU A 366 -25.79 -33.01 -15.66
CA LEU A 366 -26.72 -34.00 -15.03
C LEU A 366 -27.99 -34.24 -15.85
N ARG A 367 -27.92 -34.25 -17.17
CA ARG A 367 -28.98 -34.81 -18.03
C ARG A 367 -28.36 -35.58 -19.18
N HIS A 368 -27.67 -36.68 -18.92
CA HIS A 368 -27.49 -37.84 -19.82
C HIS A 368 -26.84 -38.96 -18.99
N HIS A 369 -27.70 -39.69 -18.27
CA HIS A 369 -27.59 -41.14 -18.06
C HIS A 369 -29.00 -41.64 -17.74
#